data_0d7696414778a7967836ec98cb445a01
#
_entry.id   0d7696414778a7967836ec98cb445a01
#
_cell.length_a   1.000
_cell.length_b   1.000
_cell.length_c   1.000
_cell.angle_alpha   90.00
_cell.angle_beta   90.00
_cell.angle_gamma   90.00
#
_symmetry.space_group_name_H-M   'P 1'
#
loop_
_entity.id
_entity.type
_entity.pdbx_description
1 polymer ?
#
loop_
_entity_poly.entity_id
_entity_poly.type
_entity_poly.pdbx_seq_one_letter_code
_entity_poly.pdbx_strand_id
1 'polypeptide(L)'
;MRKPLLSALLLGLLALGGCSLPQQQAGAPTEQRLGTQWGEGVASPVTSVALRRLSEQPVDRRQVFYSASRFDGRAIKELPLAKGRVGFAVLDEDGGKFDLVQHRSTLQLQGREGQRYRLWLNNLGNATYEVVATVDGLDVLNGQPGSLKNRGYVLEPGESLVIEGFRKNEREVAAFRFASPDDAYASNSAAGDSRNLGVIGVALFELDAPASGREAPAAGPQAFPADARNGGGYAPPPRYRD
;
A
#
# COMPACT_ATOMS: atom_id res chain seq x y z
N MET A 1 -49.81 7.55 78.03
CA MET A 1 -50.37 8.85 77.59
C MET A 1 -49.48 9.41 76.50
N ARG A 2 -50.11 9.86 75.42
CA ARG A 2 -49.62 10.73 74.35
C ARG A 2 -48.92 10.07 73.17
N LYS A 3 -49.68 9.94 72.11
CA LYS A 3 -49.38 9.95 70.65
C LYS A 3 -48.72 11.31 70.25
N PRO A 4 -48.45 11.57 68.97
CA PRO A 4 -47.94 10.92 67.74
C PRO A 4 -46.86 11.75 67.09
N LEU A 5 -46.35 11.37 65.93
CA LEU A 5 -46.49 12.15 64.68
C LEU A 5 -45.75 11.46 63.53
N LEU A 6 -46.53 11.26 62.48
CA LEU A 6 -46.06 10.91 61.15
C LEU A 6 -45.10 11.96 60.59
N SER A 7 -44.07 11.49 59.87
CA SER A 7 -43.50 12.27 58.79
C SER A 7 -43.10 11.32 57.68
N ALA A 8 -43.83 11.38 56.61
CA ALA A 8 -43.54 10.73 55.34
C ALA A 8 -42.33 11.37 54.70
N LEU A 9 -41.31 10.57 54.39
CA LEU A 9 -40.18 11.00 53.56
C LEU A 9 -40.29 10.35 52.20
N LEU A 10 -40.59 11.19 51.22
CA LEU A 10 -40.70 10.87 49.81
C LEU A 10 -39.32 10.57 49.25
N LEU A 11 -39.06 9.30 48.86
CA LEU A 11 -37.83 8.91 48.22
C LEU A 11 -37.95 9.19 46.73
N GLY A 12 -37.35 10.28 46.24
CA GLY A 12 -37.18 10.60 44.82
C GLY A 12 -36.12 9.72 44.18
N LEU A 13 -36.54 8.79 43.32
CA LEU A 13 -35.64 8.01 42.48
C LEU A 13 -35.19 8.89 41.32
N LEU A 14 -33.93 9.39 41.37
CA LEU A 14 -33.23 10.00 40.24
C LEU A 14 -32.63 8.90 39.40
N ALA A 15 -33.33 8.51 38.33
CA ALA A 15 -32.77 7.68 37.27
C ALA A 15 -31.77 8.51 36.43
N LEU A 16 -30.48 8.36 36.71
CA LEU A 16 -29.41 8.83 35.84
C LEU A 16 -29.35 7.94 34.61
N GLY A 17 -30.08 8.30 33.58
CA GLY A 17 -29.93 7.74 32.24
C GLY A 17 -28.57 8.14 31.67
N GLY A 18 -27.57 7.27 31.81
CA GLY A 18 -26.32 7.40 31.12
C GLY A 18 -26.49 7.16 29.62
N CYS A 19 -26.60 8.24 28.83
CA CYS A 19 -26.46 8.16 27.39
C CYS A 19 -25.00 7.81 27.07
N SER A 20 -24.72 6.54 26.84
CA SER A 20 -23.49 6.09 26.19
C SER A 20 -23.56 6.55 24.73
N LEU A 21 -22.97 7.70 24.44
CA LEU A 21 -22.71 8.08 23.06
C LEU A 21 -21.71 7.09 22.46
N PRO A 22 -21.99 6.49 21.28
CA PRO A 22 -20.99 5.72 20.60
C PRO A 22 -19.81 6.63 20.32
N GLN A 23 -18.65 6.27 20.86
CA GLN A 23 -17.40 6.94 20.57
C GLN A 23 -17.07 6.66 19.10
N GLN A 24 -17.50 7.55 18.20
CA GLN A 24 -17.03 7.58 16.82
C GLN A 24 -15.51 7.71 16.92
N GLN A 25 -14.82 6.66 16.52
CA GLN A 25 -13.42 6.79 16.17
C GLN A 25 -13.35 7.91 15.14
N ALA A 26 -12.77 9.03 15.56
CA ALA A 26 -12.49 10.15 14.68
C ALA A 26 -11.51 9.62 13.62
N GLY A 27 -12.02 9.25 12.47
CA GLY A 27 -11.23 9.11 11.27
C GLY A 27 -10.51 10.45 11.05
N ALA A 28 -9.27 10.43 10.56
CA ALA A 28 -8.57 11.64 10.21
C ALA A 28 -9.50 12.57 9.41
N PRO A 29 -9.45 13.88 9.64
CA PRO A 29 -10.28 14.82 8.89
C PRO A 29 -10.20 14.52 7.41
N THR A 30 -11.31 14.58 6.70
CA THR A 30 -11.41 14.21 5.28
C THR A 30 -10.37 14.96 4.42
N GLU A 31 -10.01 16.17 4.81
CA GLU A 31 -9.00 17.02 4.17
C GLU A 31 -7.56 16.49 4.25
N GLN A 32 -7.27 15.54 5.13
CA GLN A 32 -5.93 14.95 5.29
C GLN A 32 -5.78 13.60 4.58
N ARG A 33 -6.87 13.03 4.10
CA ARG A 33 -6.82 11.76 3.35
C ARG A 33 -6.27 12.01 1.95
N LEU A 34 -5.37 11.11 1.56
CA LEU A 34 -4.88 11.03 0.19
C LEU A 34 -5.19 9.65 -0.39
N GLY A 35 -5.27 9.60 -1.70
CA GLY A 35 -5.17 8.42 -2.51
C GLY A 35 -4.06 8.59 -3.55
N THR A 36 -3.98 7.68 -4.50
CA THR A 36 -3.03 7.72 -5.61
C THR A 36 -3.79 7.80 -6.92
N GLN A 37 -3.57 8.87 -7.68
CA GLN A 37 -4.13 9.02 -9.02
C GLN A 37 -3.33 8.24 -10.07
N TRP A 38 -3.97 7.99 -11.18
CA TRP A 38 -3.38 7.52 -12.43
C TRP A 38 -2.68 8.70 -13.12
N GLY A 39 -1.38 8.81 -12.91
CA GLY A 39 -0.60 9.92 -13.44
C GLY A 39 -0.23 9.79 -14.91
N GLU A 40 0.74 10.57 -15.32
CA GLU A 40 1.28 10.56 -16.68
C GLU A 40 1.87 9.21 -17.07
N GLY A 41 1.93 8.94 -18.38
CA GLY A 41 2.61 7.77 -18.92
C GLY A 41 4.13 7.87 -18.73
N VAL A 42 4.74 6.81 -18.22
CA VAL A 42 6.19 6.69 -18.05
C VAL A 42 6.67 5.44 -18.75
N ALA A 43 7.72 5.57 -19.58
CA ALA A 43 8.35 4.44 -20.21
C ALA A 43 9.00 3.54 -19.14
N SER A 44 8.55 2.29 -19.06
CA SER A 44 9.03 1.30 -18.10
C SER A 44 8.90 -0.09 -18.75
N PRO A 45 9.77 -0.43 -19.71
CA PRO A 45 9.71 -1.73 -20.39
C PRO A 45 9.91 -2.86 -19.38
N VAL A 46 9.15 -3.95 -19.54
CA VAL A 46 9.22 -5.12 -18.68
C VAL A 46 9.41 -6.37 -19.51
N THR A 47 10.23 -7.30 -19.01
CA THR A 47 10.42 -8.63 -19.61
C THR A 47 9.61 -9.66 -18.82
N SER A 48 8.82 -10.48 -19.52
CA SER A 48 8.03 -11.54 -18.91
C SER A 48 8.91 -12.71 -18.49
N VAL A 49 8.63 -13.26 -17.31
CA VAL A 49 9.32 -14.44 -16.75
C VAL A 49 8.35 -15.55 -16.36
N ALA A 50 8.87 -16.77 -16.26
CA ALA A 50 8.12 -17.98 -15.89
C ALA A 50 8.83 -18.71 -14.74
N LEU A 51 8.87 -18.06 -13.57
CA LEU A 51 9.42 -18.64 -12.34
C LEU A 51 8.31 -19.14 -11.41
N ARG A 52 8.66 -19.97 -10.42
CA ARG A 52 7.71 -20.51 -9.44
C ARG A 52 8.06 -20.03 -8.05
N ARG A 53 7.05 -19.79 -7.22
CA ARG A 53 7.22 -19.57 -5.79
C ARG A 53 7.64 -20.87 -5.11
N LEU A 54 8.58 -20.78 -4.17
CA LEU A 54 8.93 -21.90 -3.30
C LEU A 54 7.82 -22.16 -2.25
N SER A 55 7.01 -21.16 -1.95
CA SER A 55 5.89 -21.22 -0.99
C SER A 55 4.76 -20.30 -1.41
N GLU A 56 3.52 -20.70 -1.16
CA GLU A 56 2.34 -19.83 -1.29
C GLU A 56 2.26 -18.75 -0.18
N GLN A 57 3.04 -18.92 0.89
CA GLN A 57 3.14 -17.91 1.94
C GLN A 57 4.30 -16.97 1.67
N PRO A 58 4.09 -15.63 1.81
CA PRO A 58 5.18 -14.68 1.65
C PRO A 58 6.22 -14.82 2.76
N VAL A 59 7.48 -14.61 2.43
CA VAL A 59 8.59 -14.57 3.41
C VAL A 59 8.54 -13.30 4.27
N ASP A 60 7.94 -12.25 3.75
CA ASP A 60 7.65 -11.00 4.48
C ASP A 60 6.52 -10.23 3.81
N ARG A 61 5.80 -9.42 4.58
CA ARG A 61 4.81 -8.47 4.08
C ARG A 61 4.74 -7.25 4.98
N ARG A 62 4.59 -6.06 4.38
CA ARG A 62 4.48 -4.79 5.10
C ARG A 62 3.45 -3.88 4.45
N GLN A 63 2.97 -2.95 5.27
CA GLN A 63 2.12 -1.86 4.83
C GLN A 63 2.70 -0.53 5.31
N VAL A 64 2.62 0.47 4.47
CA VAL A 64 2.90 1.87 4.79
C VAL A 64 1.63 2.66 4.54
N PHE A 65 1.14 3.34 5.56
CA PHE A 65 0.00 4.23 5.43
C PHE A 65 0.48 5.62 5.04
N TYR A 66 -0.27 6.33 4.22
CA TYR A 66 0.09 7.69 3.82
C TYR A 66 -1.12 8.63 3.86
N SER A 67 -0.85 9.89 4.14
CA SER A 67 -1.82 10.99 4.09
C SER A 67 -1.11 12.33 3.99
N ALA A 68 -1.85 13.44 3.92
CA ALA A 68 -1.26 14.79 3.98
C ALA A 68 -0.84 15.19 5.41
N SER A 69 -1.25 14.43 6.43
CA SER A 69 -0.91 14.71 7.83
C SER A 69 0.59 14.62 8.07
N ARG A 70 1.08 15.49 8.93
CA ARG A 70 2.41 15.34 9.53
C ARG A 70 2.35 14.27 10.62
N PHE A 71 3.37 13.44 10.66
CA PHE A 71 3.50 12.39 11.67
C PHE A 71 4.72 12.64 12.54
N ASP A 72 4.54 12.47 13.85
CA ASP A 72 5.62 12.56 14.83
C ASP A 72 6.02 11.15 15.27
N GLY A 73 7.32 10.88 15.32
CA GLY A 73 7.86 9.59 15.71
C GLY A 73 9.28 9.38 15.20
N ARG A 74 9.75 8.15 15.34
CA ARG A 74 11.06 7.76 14.77
C ARG A 74 10.93 7.61 13.26
N ALA A 75 11.66 8.42 12.54
CA ALA A 75 11.75 8.30 11.08
C ALA A 75 12.82 7.28 10.67
N ILE A 76 12.50 6.49 9.65
CA ILE A 76 13.44 5.63 8.94
C ILE A 76 13.31 5.92 7.45
N LYS A 77 14.40 5.84 6.70
CA LYS A 77 14.42 6.05 5.24
C LYS A 77 14.22 4.75 4.46
N GLU A 78 14.45 3.64 5.11
CA GLU A 78 14.39 2.32 4.49
C GLU A 78 13.88 1.30 5.50
N LEU A 79 12.92 0.49 5.07
CA LEU A 79 12.31 -0.56 5.87
C LEU A 79 12.97 -1.90 5.54
N PRO A 80 13.58 -2.59 6.50
CA PRO A 80 14.13 -3.91 6.27
C PRO A 80 13.03 -4.97 6.14
N LEU A 81 13.07 -5.74 5.07
CA LEU A 81 12.23 -6.88 4.76
C LEU A 81 13.05 -8.17 4.73
N ALA A 82 12.38 -9.32 4.80
CA ALA A 82 13.00 -10.64 4.74
C ALA A 82 14.23 -10.76 5.68
N LYS A 83 14.08 -10.30 6.93
CA LYS A 83 15.15 -10.26 7.96
C LYS A 83 16.35 -9.39 7.54
N GLY A 84 16.10 -8.28 6.85
CA GLY A 84 17.12 -7.33 6.40
C GLY A 84 17.81 -7.69 5.07
N ARG A 85 17.37 -8.78 4.40
CA ARG A 85 17.91 -9.14 3.08
C ARG A 85 17.38 -8.28 1.94
N VAL A 86 16.23 -7.63 2.14
CA VAL A 86 15.65 -6.71 1.16
C VAL A 86 15.35 -5.40 1.86
N GLY A 87 15.83 -4.28 1.29
CA GLY A 87 15.44 -2.94 1.68
C GLY A 87 14.22 -2.47 0.90
N PHE A 88 13.29 -1.79 1.55
CA PHE A 88 12.15 -1.13 0.89
C PHE A 88 12.10 0.34 1.27
N ALA A 89 11.89 1.22 0.28
CA ALA A 89 11.68 2.65 0.47
C ALA A 89 10.62 3.17 -0.50
N VAL A 90 10.05 4.33 -0.18
CA VAL A 90 9.28 5.14 -1.11
C VAL A 90 10.17 6.30 -1.53
N LEU A 91 10.31 6.53 -2.83
CA LEU A 91 11.15 7.59 -3.40
C LEU A 91 10.26 8.72 -3.92
N ASP A 92 10.75 9.94 -3.82
CA ASP A 92 10.20 11.10 -4.52
C ASP A 92 10.66 11.12 -6.01
N GLU A 93 10.28 12.18 -6.73
CA GLU A 93 10.63 12.33 -8.15
C GLU A 93 12.12 12.55 -8.39
N ASP A 94 12.85 13.09 -7.41
CA ASP A 94 14.29 13.33 -7.47
C ASP A 94 15.11 12.12 -7.00
N GLY A 95 14.45 11.05 -6.52
CA GLY A 95 15.09 9.84 -6.00
C GLY A 95 15.41 9.92 -4.51
N GLY A 96 15.01 10.98 -3.83
CA GLY A 96 15.07 11.09 -2.37
C GLY A 96 14.13 10.09 -1.70
N LYS A 97 14.59 9.46 -0.61
CA LYS A 97 13.74 8.57 0.19
C LYS A 97 12.84 9.39 1.11
N PHE A 98 11.53 9.14 1.07
CA PHE A 98 10.61 9.67 2.06
C PHE A 98 10.93 9.18 3.47
N ASP A 99 10.56 9.97 4.46
CA ASP A 99 10.54 9.54 5.86
C ASP A 99 9.35 8.60 6.09
N LEU A 100 9.65 7.38 6.53
CA LEU A 100 8.67 6.45 7.05
C LEU A 100 8.67 6.59 8.57
N VAL A 101 7.64 7.23 9.11
CA VAL A 101 7.55 7.50 10.54
C VAL A 101 6.89 6.32 11.23
N GLN A 102 7.60 5.71 12.16
CA GLN A 102 7.04 4.64 12.98
C GLN A 102 6.23 5.23 14.14
N HIS A 103 4.94 4.96 14.11
CA HIS A 103 4.03 5.28 15.20
C HIS A 103 3.36 3.98 15.70
N ARG A 104 3.69 3.55 16.93
CA ARG A 104 3.26 2.25 17.48
C ARG A 104 3.68 1.10 16.55
N SER A 105 2.71 0.37 15.98
CA SER A 105 2.94 -0.77 15.06
C SER A 105 2.78 -0.40 13.59
N THR A 106 2.47 0.85 13.26
CA THR A 106 2.22 1.31 11.90
C THR A 106 3.38 2.16 11.38
N LEU A 107 3.59 2.10 10.08
CA LEU A 107 4.49 2.98 9.34
C LEU A 107 3.65 4.00 8.60
N GLN A 108 4.00 5.26 8.71
CA GLN A 108 3.27 6.38 8.16
C GLN A 108 4.18 7.25 7.30
N LEU A 109 3.67 7.71 6.17
CA LEU A 109 4.34 8.58 5.22
C LEU A 109 3.49 9.83 5.00
N GLN A 110 4.13 11.00 5.09
CA GLN A 110 3.49 12.25 4.70
C GLN A 110 3.68 12.47 3.20
N GLY A 111 2.56 12.51 2.45
CA GLY A 111 2.52 12.90 1.05
C GLY A 111 1.96 14.32 0.87
N ARG A 112 2.13 14.86 -0.32
CA ARG A 112 1.47 16.10 -0.77
C ARG A 112 0.75 15.83 -2.08
N GLU A 113 -0.47 16.33 -2.19
CA GLU A 113 -1.24 16.23 -3.44
C GLU A 113 -0.43 16.71 -4.65
N GLY A 114 -0.51 15.96 -5.74
CA GLY A 114 0.25 16.17 -6.97
C GLY A 114 1.70 15.65 -6.93
N GLN A 115 2.27 15.38 -5.75
CA GLN A 115 3.63 14.91 -5.62
C GLN A 115 3.76 13.49 -6.17
N ARG A 116 4.71 13.27 -7.09
CA ARG A 116 5.05 11.96 -7.63
C ARG A 116 5.83 11.15 -6.61
N TYR A 117 5.63 9.83 -6.64
CA TYR A 117 6.43 8.90 -5.85
C TYR A 117 6.64 7.57 -6.59
N ARG A 118 7.59 6.76 -6.10
CA ARG A 118 7.94 5.44 -6.65
C ARG A 118 8.22 4.49 -5.50
N LEU A 119 8.00 3.21 -5.73
CA LEU A 119 8.37 2.17 -4.77
C LEU A 119 9.74 1.62 -5.17
N TRP A 120 10.65 1.53 -4.22
CA TRP A 120 11.99 1.03 -4.44
C TRP A 120 12.29 -0.14 -3.51
N LEU A 121 12.84 -1.21 -4.08
CA LEU A 121 13.31 -2.36 -3.34
C LEU A 121 14.75 -2.66 -3.75
N ASN A 122 15.57 -3.12 -2.81
CA ASN A 122 16.96 -3.48 -3.05
C ASN A 122 17.26 -4.84 -2.41
N ASN A 123 17.68 -5.81 -3.19
CA ASN A 123 17.99 -7.15 -2.72
C ASN A 123 19.46 -7.27 -2.34
N LEU A 124 19.73 -7.26 -1.05
CA LEU A 124 21.06 -7.44 -0.45
C LEU A 124 21.38 -8.92 -0.17
N GLY A 125 20.44 -9.82 -0.45
CA GLY A 125 20.57 -11.24 -0.24
C GLY A 125 20.99 -12.01 -1.49
N ASN A 126 20.94 -13.32 -1.41
CA ASN A 126 21.33 -14.25 -2.48
C ASN A 126 20.15 -15.04 -3.06
N ALA A 127 18.94 -14.80 -2.59
CA ALA A 127 17.72 -15.42 -3.11
C ALA A 127 17.03 -14.46 -4.07
N THR A 128 16.35 -14.99 -5.09
CA THR A 128 15.47 -14.21 -5.98
C THR A 128 14.09 -14.10 -5.36
N TYR A 129 13.50 -12.93 -5.41
CA TYR A 129 12.17 -12.69 -4.85
C TYR A 129 11.16 -12.25 -5.90
N GLU A 130 9.91 -12.66 -5.73
CA GLU A 130 8.77 -12.00 -6.36
C GLU A 130 8.23 -10.93 -5.42
N VAL A 131 8.02 -9.74 -5.95
CA VAL A 131 7.49 -8.57 -5.26
C VAL A 131 6.05 -8.33 -5.73
N VAL A 132 5.08 -8.63 -4.90
CA VAL A 132 3.67 -8.25 -5.12
C VAL A 132 3.44 -6.94 -4.38
N ALA A 133 3.13 -5.89 -5.14
CA ALA A 133 2.90 -4.54 -4.60
C ALA A 133 1.46 -4.10 -4.84
N THR A 134 0.91 -3.38 -3.89
CA THR A 134 -0.44 -2.79 -3.97
C THR A 134 -0.41 -1.33 -3.56
N VAL A 135 -1.26 -0.53 -4.18
CA VAL A 135 -1.49 0.87 -3.83
C VAL A 135 -2.99 1.07 -3.75
N ASP A 136 -3.46 1.63 -2.64
CA ASP A 136 -4.90 1.85 -2.37
C ASP A 136 -5.75 0.58 -2.52
N GLY A 137 -5.17 -0.56 -2.13
CA GLY A 137 -5.83 -1.86 -2.23
C GLY A 137 -5.84 -2.48 -3.61
N LEU A 138 -5.29 -1.82 -4.64
CA LEU A 138 -5.17 -2.33 -6.00
C LEU A 138 -3.75 -2.82 -6.28
N ASP A 139 -3.64 -3.93 -6.96
CA ASP A 139 -2.39 -4.49 -7.46
C ASP A 139 -1.80 -3.58 -8.55
N VAL A 140 -0.51 -3.28 -8.46
CA VAL A 140 0.13 -2.31 -9.36
C VAL A 140 0.38 -2.86 -10.76
N LEU A 141 0.37 -4.18 -10.93
CA LEU A 141 0.61 -4.85 -12.22
C LEU A 141 -0.68 -4.94 -13.05
N ASN A 142 -1.79 -5.36 -12.43
CA ASN A 142 -3.02 -5.67 -13.15
C ASN A 142 -4.24 -4.82 -12.75
N GLY A 143 -4.11 -3.93 -11.75
CA GLY A 143 -5.19 -3.07 -11.27
C GLY A 143 -6.36 -3.80 -10.61
N GLN A 144 -6.24 -5.09 -10.32
CA GLN A 144 -7.24 -5.88 -9.61
C GLN A 144 -7.09 -5.72 -8.09
N PRO A 145 -8.07 -6.14 -7.29
CA PRO A 145 -7.94 -6.15 -5.84
C PRO A 145 -6.67 -6.87 -5.39
N GLY A 146 -5.95 -6.28 -4.45
CA GLY A 146 -4.72 -6.84 -3.90
C GLY A 146 -4.94 -8.21 -3.27
N SER A 147 -4.13 -9.19 -3.67
CA SER A 147 -4.19 -10.56 -3.18
C SER A 147 -2.79 -11.16 -3.14
N LEU A 148 -2.52 -12.01 -2.15
CA LEU A 148 -1.28 -12.80 -2.11
C LEU A 148 -1.18 -13.81 -3.26
N LYS A 149 -2.29 -14.07 -3.98
CA LYS A 149 -2.31 -14.92 -5.18
C LYS A 149 -1.92 -14.16 -6.44
N ASN A 150 -1.90 -12.82 -6.41
CA ASN A 150 -1.46 -12.03 -7.55
C ASN A 150 0.02 -12.30 -7.83
N ARG A 151 0.40 -12.09 -9.09
CA ARG A 151 1.80 -12.16 -9.51
C ARG A 151 2.40 -10.76 -9.51
N GLY A 152 3.71 -10.69 -9.45
CA GLY A 152 4.40 -9.42 -9.26
C GLY A 152 5.66 -9.25 -10.12
N TYR A 153 6.55 -8.42 -9.67
CA TYR A 153 7.86 -8.16 -10.27
C TYR A 153 8.90 -9.10 -9.68
N VAL A 154 9.96 -9.37 -10.44
CA VAL A 154 11.10 -10.15 -9.97
C VAL A 154 12.19 -9.22 -9.46
N LEU A 155 12.80 -9.58 -8.35
CA LEU A 155 13.92 -8.89 -7.72
C LEU A 155 15.07 -9.88 -7.53
N GLU A 156 16.06 -9.83 -8.42
CA GLU A 156 17.21 -10.72 -8.42
C GLU A 156 18.21 -10.38 -7.32
N PRO A 157 19.13 -11.30 -6.94
CA PRO A 157 20.18 -11.05 -5.99
C PRO A 157 21.09 -9.89 -6.42
N GLY A 158 21.34 -8.93 -5.51
CA GLY A 158 22.17 -7.77 -5.76
C GLY A 158 21.53 -6.67 -6.62
N GLU A 159 20.28 -6.85 -7.04
CA GLU A 159 19.59 -5.90 -7.91
C GLU A 159 18.64 -4.99 -7.13
N SER A 160 18.27 -3.87 -7.76
CA SER A 160 17.23 -2.97 -7.30
C SER A 160 16.06 -2.95 -8.27
N LEU A 161 14.85 -2.89 -7.72
CA LEU A 161 13.60 -2.75 -8.45
C LEU A 161 12.97 -1.39 -8.14
N VAL A 162 12.61 -0.64 -9.19
CA VAL A 162 11.79 0.56 -9.08
C VAL A 162 10.44 0.31 -9.73
N ILE A 163 9.35 0.43 -8.97
CA ILE A 163 7.98 0.38 -9.47
C ILE A 163 7.47 1.82 -9.56
N GLU A 164 7.32 2.32 -10.77
CA GLU A 164 7.06 3.73 -11.04
C GLU A 164 5.59 4.10 -11.13
N GLY A 165 4.70 3.11 -11.22
CA GLY A 165 3.26 3.35 -11.42
C GLY A 165 2.45 2.09 -11.62
N PHE A 166 1.16 2.25 -11.89
CA PHE A 166 0.28 1.18 -12.34
C PHE A 166 0.64 0.77 -13.77
N ARG A 167 0.81 -0.52 -14.03
CA ARG A 167 1.25 -1.00 -15.32
C ARG A 167 0.13 -0.97 -16.37
N LYS A 168 0.32 -0.17 -17.40
CA LYS A 168 -0.63 -0.02 -18.52
C LYS A 168 -0.45 -1.12 -19.58
N ASN A 169 0.80 -1.50 -19.83
CA ASN A 169 1.21 -2.49 -20.82
C ASN A 169 2.68 -2.91 -20.57
N GLU A 170 3.27 -3.69 -21.47
CA GLU A 170 4.67 -4.15 -21.36
C GLU A 170 5.72 -3.02 -21.43
N ARG A 171 5.35 -1.83 -21.85
CA ARG A 171 6.30 -0.73 -22.11
C ARG A 171 6.09 0.48 -21.24
N GLU A 172 4.92 0.61 -20.59
CA GLU A 172 4.48 1.86 -19.98
C GLU A 172 3.73 1.63 -18.68
N VAL A 173 3.91 2.54 -17.75
CA VAL A 173 3.14 2.66 -16.52
C VAL A 173 2.45 4.02 -16.44
N ALA A 174 1.39 4.12 -15.64
CA ALA A 174 0.83 5.38 -15.19
C ALA A 174 1.48 5.74 -13.86
N ALA A 175 2.21 6.86 -13.80
CA ALA A 175 2.97 7.27 -12.63
C ALA A 175 2.10 7.35 -11.37
N PHE A 176 2.67 6.98 -10.22
CA PHE A 176 2.01 7.24 -8.94
C PHE A 176 2.13 8.71 -8.56
N ARG A 177 1.00 9.35 -8.29
CA ARG A 177 0.94 10.68 -7.68
C ARG A 177 -0.04 10.67 -6.53
N PHE A 178 0.33 11.28 -5.40
CA PHE A 178 -0.63 11.53 -4.33
C PHE A 178 -1.73 12.46 -4.85
N ALA A 179 -2.97 12.17 -4.48
CA ALA A 179 -4.13 12.90 -4.96
C ALA A 179 -5.20 13.00 -3.90
N SER A 180 -6.20 13.84 -4.14
CA SER A 180 -7.44 13.83 -3.37
C SER A 180 -8.12 12.45 -3.42
N PRO A 181 -8.96 12.09 -2.47
CA PRO A 181 -9.73 10.85 -2.53
C PRO A 181 -10.60 10.72 -3.80
N ASP A 182 -11.12 11.82 -4.32
CA ASP A 182 -12.00 11.83 -5.48
C ASP A 182 -11.21 11.57 -6.79
N ASP A 183 -9.96 12.03 -6.86
CA ASP A 183 -9.07 11.83 -8.00
C ASP A 183 -8.29 10.51 -7.95
N ALA A 184 -8.40 9.76 -6.85
CA ALA A 184 -7.68 8.51 -6.68
C ALA A 184 -8.11 7.44 -7.71
N TYR A 185 -7.15 6.70 -8.25
CA TYR A 185 -7.41 5.59 -9.17
C TYR A 185 -8.37 4.55 -8.58
N ALA A 186 -8.20 4.20 -7.31
CA ALA A 186 -9.07 3.24 -6.63
C ALA A 186 -10.52 3.75 -6.49
N SER A 187 -10.75 5.06 -6.41
CA SER A 187 -12.10 5.65 -6.40
C SER A 187 -12.76 5.64 -7.78
N ASN A 188 -11.95 5.62 -8.85
CA ASN A 188 -12.38 5.73 -10.24
C ASN A 188 -12.15 4.44 -11.05
N SER A 189 -11.85 3.33 -10.38
CA SER A 189 -11.66 2.00 -10.96
C SER A 189 -12.80 1.07 -10.56
N ALA A 190 -13.25 0.22 -11.47
CA ALA A 190 -14.30 -0.78 -11.19
C ALA A 190 -13.86 -1.82 -10.14
N ALA A 191 -12.57 -2.06 -10.00
CA ALA A 191 -11.98 -2.99 -9.05
C ALA A 191 -11.58 -2.32 -7.72
N GLY A 192 -11.63 -0.99 -7.64
CA GLY A 192 -11.18 -0.22 -6.49
C GLY A 192 -12.25 -0.02 -5.42
N ASP A 193 -11.79 0.36 -4.25
CA ASP A 193 -12.63 0.69 -3.09
C ASP A 193 -12.01 1.89 -2.36
N SER A 194 -12.74 3.00 -2.31
CA SER A 194 -12.30 4.23 -1.65
C SER A 194 -12.02 4.07 -0.14
N ARG A 195 -12.46 2.97 0.47
CA ARG A 195 -12.10 2.64 1.86
C ARG A 195 -10.65 2.25 2.03
N ASN A 196 -10.00 1.79 0.97
CA ASN A 196 -8.60 1.33 0.97
C ASN A 196 -7.60 2.43 0.60
N LEU A 197 -8.02 3.69 0.47
CA LEU A 197 -7.12 4.80 0.14
C LEU A 197 -6.08 5.03 1.24
N GLY A 198 -4.90 5.50 0.84
CA GLY A 198 -3.84 5.88 1.75
C GLY A 198 -3.00 4.70 2.23
N VAL A 199 -2.90 3.60 1.46
CA VAL A 199 -2.10 2.45 1.84
C VAL A 199 -1.25 1.90 0.69
N ILE A 200 0.03 1.67 0.96
CA ILE A 200 0.96 0.93 0.11
C ILE A 200 1.23 -0.41 0.77
N GLY A 201 1.03 -1.52 0.05
CA GLY A 201 1.32 -2.87 0.52
C GLY A 201 2.42 -3.52 -0.31
N VAL A 202 3.31 -4.27 0.34
CA VAL A 202 4.36 -5.07 -0.30
C VAL A 202 4.39 -6.46 0.32
N ALA A 203 4.45 -7.50 -0.51
CA ALA A 203 4.68 -8.89 -0.09
C ALA A 203 5.81 -9.50 -0.93
N LEU A 204 6.71 -10.22 -0.26
CA LEU A 204 7.85 -10.90 -0.88
C LEU A 204 7.64 -12.41 -0.85
N PHE A 205 7.85 -13.07 -1.99
CA PHE A 205 7.87 -14.53 -2.12
C PHE A 205 9.22 -14.96 -2.67
N GLU A 206 9.83 -15.95 -2.07
CA GLU A 206 11.06 -16.54 -2.61
C GLU A 206 10.74 -17.39 -3.83
N LEU A 207 11.54 -17.25 -4.88
CA LEU A 207 11.36 -17.95 -6.16
C LEU A 207 12.34 -19.10 -6.30
N ASP A 208 11.89 -20.15 -6.97
CA ASP A 208 12.72 -21.24 -7.49
C ASP A 208 13.42 -20.72 -8.77
N ALA A 209 14.49 -19.97 -8.56
CA ALA A 209 15.32 -19.45 -9.64
C ALA A 209 16.67 -20.16 -9.60
N PRO A 210 17.21 -20.62 -10.76
CA PRO A 210 18.58 -21.11 -10.79
C PRO A 210 19.51 -20.03 -10.26
N ALA A 211 20.52 -20.42 -9.47
CA ALA A 211 21.53 -19.49 -9.03
C ALA A 211 22.15 -18.83 -10.29
N SER A 212 21.86 -17.57 -10.51
CA SER A 212 22.22 -16.86 -11.72
C SER A 212 23.74 -16.86 -11.86
N GLY A 213 24.23 -17.68 -12.79
CA GLY A 213 25.51 -17.35 -13.41
C GLY A 213 25.29 -15.99 -14.08
N ARG A 214 26.04 -14.96 -13.66
CA ARG A 214 25.96 -13.56 -14.07
C ARG A 214 25.69 -13.43 -15.59
N GLU A 215 24.45 -13.55 -15.98
CA GLU A 215 23.97 -13.02 -17.25
C GLU A 215 23.73 -11.53 -17.05
N ALA A 216 24.13 -10.72 -18.03
CA ALA A 216 23.98 -9.27 -17.90
C ALA A 216 22.54 -8.93 -17.52
N PRO A 217 22.33 -7.99 -16.58
CA PRO A 217 21.00 -7.63 -16.13
C PRO A 217 20.13 -7.27 -17.34
N ALA A 218 18.90 -7.82 -17.38
CA ALA A 218 17.95 -7.45 -18.41
C ALA A 218 17.75 -5.92 -18.38
N ALA A 219 17.65 -5.30 -19.53
CA ALA A 219 17.46 -3.86 -19.64
C ALA A 219 16.03 -3.50 -19.19
N GLY A 220 15.81 -3.43 -17.88
CA GLY A 220 14.51 -3.06 -17.26
C GLY A 220 14.01 -4.12 -16.27
N PRO A 221 12.93 -3.79 -15.51
CA PRO A 221 12.37 -4.71 -14.55
C PRO A 221 11.79 -5.96 -15.21
N GLN A 222 11.90 -7.08 -14.53
CA GLN A 222 11.25 -8.33 -14.89
C GLN A 222 9.94 -8.47 -14.12
N ALA A 223 8.89 -8.96 -14.78
CA ALA A 223 7.61 -9.21 -14.15
C ALA A 223 6.98 -10.51 -14.64
N PHE A 224 6.09 -11.08 -13.84
CA PHE A 224 5.24 -12.15 -14.33
C PHE A 224 4.23 -11.59 -15.34
N PRO A 225 3.86 -12.37 -16.39
CA PRO A 225 2.80 -11.96 -17.30
C PRO A 225 1.54 -11.61 -16.51
N ALA A 226 0.87 -10.54 -16.89
CA ALA A 226 -0.46 -10.24 -16.37
C ALA A 226 -1.38 -11.39 -16.78
N ASP A 227 -1.82 -12.19 -15.80
CA ASP A 227 -2.54 -13.42 -16.05
C ASP A 227 -3.91 -13.15 -16.69
N ALA A 228 -4.05 -13.52 -17.94
CA ALA A 228 -5.34 -13.56 -18.63
C ALA A 228 -6.36 -14.52 -17.97
N ARG A 229 -5.91 -15.42 -17.09
CA ARG A 229 -6.75 -16.42 -16.41
C ARG A 229 -7.67 -15.82 -15.33
N ASN A 230 -7.34 -14.65 -14.78
CA ASN A 230 -8.14 -13.97 -13.77
C ASN A 230 -8.93 -12.78 -14.34
N GLY A 231 -9.18 -12.73 -15.64
CA GLY A 231 -10.08 -11.76 -16.26
C GLY A 231 -9.49 -10.38 -16.54
N GLY A 232 -8.18 -10.20 -16.42
CA GLY A 232 -7.60 -8.89 -16.65
C GLY A 232 -6.13 -8.99 -17.06
N GLY A 233 -5.82 -8.36 -18.16
CA GLY A 233 -4.47 -8.01 -18.53
C GLY A 233 -3.86 -7.00 -17.51
N TYR A 234 -3.11 -6.05 -18.01
CA TYR A 234 -2.57 -4.94 -17.21
C TYR A 234 -3.65 -4.01 -16.64
N ALA A 235 -3.28 -3.12 -15.72
CA ALA A 235 -4.21 -2.20 -15.07
C ALA A 235 -4.98 -1.33 -16.08
N PRO A 236 -6.32 -1.36 -16.06
CA PRO A 236 -7.14 -0.56 -16.96
C PRO A 236 -7.14 0.91 -16.53
N PRO A 237 -7.32 1.87 -17.48
CA PRO A 237 -7.43 3.27 -17.13
C PRO A 237 -8.66 3.55 -16.24
N PRO A 238 -8.62 4.60 -15.42
CA PRO A 238 -9.74 5.02 -14.59
C PRO A 238 -10.93 5.52 -15.44
N ARG A 239 -12.10 5.52 -14.82
CA ARG A 239 -13.32 6.12 -15.37
C ARG A 239 -13.75 7.24 -14.43
N TYR A 240 -13.23 8.44 -14.66
CA TYR A 240 -13.67 9.60 -13.90
C TYR A 240 -15.15 9.88 -14.20
N ARG A 241 -15.90 10.23 -13.17
CA ARG A 241 -17.29 10.68 -13.34
C ARG A 241 -17.23 12.16 -13.64
N ASP A 242 -17.89 12.57 -14.73
CA ASP A 242 -18.12 13.97 -15.11
C ASP A 242 -19.06 14.65 -14.10
#